data_ba029259fdd23bf7605562e5aa9bd60a
#
_entry.id   ba029259fdd23bf7605562e5aa9bd60a
#
_cell.length_a   1.000
_cell.length_b   1.000
_cell.length_c   1.000
_cell.angle_alpha   90.00
_cell.angle_beta   90.00
_cell.angle_gamma   90.00
#
_symmetry.space_group_name_H-M   'P 1'
#
loop_
_entity.id
_entity.type
_entity.pdbx_description
1 polymer ?
#
loop_
_entity_poly.entity_id
_entity_poly.type
_entity_poly.pdbx_seq_one_letter_code
_entity_poly.pdbx_strand_id
1 'polypeptide(L)'
;KGLYSLDLNACGTFSYKNRSGYRNLDDVRQKMAQEAGLILDEQNKTYRLPLEERANRISALFKGMALLEGGAKQALHYTDVSPVVTLQAVTRGGNNLFGHVIIANSKGQPQIHLDALREALKVHKDDLLSEVYVGWVTGYLDDERAKLDAFADSEEGRQYRLQISHPREAFQCLAEDLKKPENASWLE
;
A
#
# COMPACT_ATOMS: atom_id res chain seq x y z
N LYS A 1 -8.55 -8.77 -10.47
CA LYS A 1 -8.13 -8.51 -9.09
C LYS A 1 -6.63 -8.57 -9.00
N GLY A 2 -6.01 -7.56 -8.43
CA GLY A 2 -4.58 -7.51 -8.09
C GLY A 2 -4.40 -7.41 -6.57
N LEU A 3 -3.32 -7.99 -6.06
CA LEU A 3 -2.85 -7.82 -4.70
C LEU A 3 -1.45 -7.23 -4.77
N TYR A 4 -1.13 -6.30 -3.88
CA TYR A 4 0.22 -5.79 -3.73
C TYR A 4 0.59 -5.72 -2.25
N SER A 5 1.86 -5.83 -1.98
CA SER A 5 2.47 -5.59 -0.67
C SER A 5 3.77 -4.82 -0.88
N LEU A 6 3.99 -3.82 -0.07
CA LEU A 6 5.19 -3.00 -0.10
C LEU A 6 5.81 -3.00 1.31
N ASP A 7 7.02 -3.51 1.43
CA ASP A 7 7.79 -3.42 2.66
C ASP A 7 8.35 -1.99 2.81
N LEU A 8 7.66 -1.19 3.62
CA LEU A 8 8.00 0.22 3.84
C LEU A 8 9.36 0.36 4.54
N ASN A 9 9.72 -0.58 5.40
CA ASN A 9 11.01 -0.58 6.09
C ASN A 9 12.16 -0.85 5.12
N ALA A 10 11.99 -1.80 4.19
CA ALA A 10 13.01 -2.12 3.20
C ALA A 10 13.16 -1.05 2.10
N CYS A 11 12.14 -0.22 1.87
CA CYS A 11 12.22 0.85 0.87
C CYS A 11 13.32 1.86 1.19
N GLY A 12 14.24 2.06 0.24
CA GLY A 12 15.39 2.94 0.40
C GLY A 12 16.50 2.39 1.29
N THR A 13 16.49 1.07 1.55
CA THR A 13 17.53 0.35 2.29
C THR A 13 18.29 -0.56 1.33
N PHE A 14 19.61 -0.46 1.30
CA PHE A 14 20.49 -1.14 0.36
C PHE A 14 21.53 -1.97 1.10
N SER A 15 21.54 -3.29 0.87
CA SER A 15 22.46 -4.20 1.54
C SER A 15 23.79 -4.31 0.78
N TYR A 16 24.91 -4.33 1.51
CA TYR A 16 26.22 -4.68 0.97
C TYR A 16 26.68 -6.09 1.41
N LYS A 17 25.75 -6.90 1.94
CA LYS A 17 26.02 -8.31 2.21
C LYS A 17 26.31 -9.05 0.91
N ASN A 18 27.37 -9.86 0.92
CA ASN A 18 27.60 -10.83 -0.14
C ASN A 18 26.56 -11.95 -0.01
N ARG A 19 25.76 -12.13 -1.04
CA ARG A 19 24.89 -13.29 -1.20
C ARG A 19 25.27 -14.02 -2.47
N SER A 20 25.08 -15.33 -2.51
CA SER A 20 25.38 -16.13 -3.70
C SER A 20 24.69 -15.53 -4.94
N GLY A 21 25.51 -15.02 -5.87
CA GLY A 21 25.05 -14.47 -7.14
C GLY A 21 24.52 -13.04 -7.15
N TYR A 22 24.46 -12.34 -6.01
CA TYR A 22 23.90 -10.99 -5.97
C TYR A 22 24.47 -10.10 -4.84
N ARG A 23 24.83 -8.88 -5.19
CA ARG A 23 25.27 -7.83 -4.25
C ARG A 23 24.66 -6.49 -4.68
N ASN A 24 23.85 -5.87 -3.82
CA ASN A 24 23.23 -4.57 -4.13
C ASN A 24 24.26 -3.45 -4.24
N LEU A 25 25.18 -3.39 -3.26
CA LEU A 25 26.22 -2.38 -3.22
C LEU A 25 27.59 -3.06 -3.28
N ASP A 26 28.30 -2.87 -4.37
CA ASP A 26 29.72 -3.14 -4.47
C ASP A 26 30.53 -2.02 -3.77
N ASP A 27 31.85 -2.13 -3.75
CA ASP A 27 32.70 -1.18 -3.04
C ASP A 27 32.65 0.23 -3.62
N VAL A 28 32.41 0.37 -4.93
CA VAL A 28 32.22 1.67 -5.58
C VAL A 28 30.91 2.31 -5.14
N ARG A 29 29.81 1.54 -5.18
CA ARG A 29 28.50 2.04 -4.75
C ARG A 29 28.41 2.32 -3.27
N GLN A 30 29.16 1.59 -2.43
CA GLN A 30 29.27 1.92 -1.01
C GLN A 30 29.91 3.30 -0.78
N LYS A 31 30.99 3.62 -1.51
CA LYS A 31 31.58 4.95 -1.44
C LYS A 31 30.61 6.04 -1.89
N MET A 32 29.92 5.80 -3.01
CA MET A 32 28.88 6.72 -3.48
C MET A 32 27.74 6.91 -2.44
N ALA A 33 27.33 5.84 -1.77
CA ALA A 33 26.33 5.93 -0.70
C ALA A 33 26.80 6.77 0.48
N GLN A 34 28.08 6.64 0.88
CA GLN A 34 28.69 7.46 1.93
C GLN A 34 28.75 8.93 1.50
N GLU A 35 29.24 9.19 0.29
CA GLU A 35 29.33 10.55 -0.26
C GLU A 35 27.96 11.22 -0.42
N ALA A 36 26.91 10.42 -0.71
CA ALA A 36 25.54 10.87 -0.81
C ALA A 36 24.84 11.01 0.56
N GLY A 37 25.56 10.76 1.68
CA GLY A 37 25.01 10.93 3.03
C GLY A 37 24.02 9.88 3.48
N LEU A 38 24.05 8.67 2.89
CA LEU A 38 23.20 7.59 3.36
C LEU A 38 23.63 7.13 4.76
N ILE A 39 22.67 6.77 5.59
CA ILE A 39 22.88 6.30 6.95
C ILE A 39 23.41 4.86 6.91
N LEU A 40 24.60 4.66 7.48
CA LEU A 40 25.21 3.33 7.59
C LEU A 40 24.68 2.59 8.82
N ASP A 41 24.20 1.37 8.61
CA ASP A 41 23.91 0.39 9.65
C ASP A 41 24.92 -0.77 9.52
N GLU A 42 25.95 -0.76 10.35
CA GLU A 42 27.01 -1.77 10.34
C GLU A 42 26.51 -3.15 10.79
N GLN A 43 25.58 -3.18 11.74
CA GLN A 43 25.03 -4.43 12.27
C GLN A 43 24.27 -5.21 11.21
N ASN A 44 23.42 -4.52 10.45
CA ASN A 44 22.62 -5.11 9.37
C ASN A 44 23.37 -5.11 8.03
N LYS A 45 24.52 -4.47 7.95
CA LYS A 45 25.31 -4.28 6.70
C LYS A 45 24.48 -3.65 5.60
N THR A 46 23.87 -2.49 5.92
CA THR A 46 23.03 -1.74 5.01
C THR A 46 23.37 -0.26 5.01
N TYR A 47 23.08 0.40 3.90
CA TYR A 47 22.96 1.86 3.78
C TYR A 47 21.50 2.21 3.60
N ARG A 48 21.03 3.23 4.30
CA ARG A 48 19.63 3.65 4.29
C ARG A 48 19.51 5.12 3.92
N LEU A 49 18.60 5.43 3.03
CA LEU A 49 18.26 6.83 2.75
C LEU A 49 17.67 7.51 3.99
N PRO A 50 17.87 8.83 4.16
CA PRO A 50 17.17 9.59 5.18
C PRO A 50 15.66 9.36 5.14
N LEU A 51 15.02 9.41 6.30
CA LEU A 51 13.59 9.10 6.45
C LEU A 51 12.71 9.93 5.51
N GLU A 52 12.97 11.23 5.41
CA GLU A 52 12.24 12.13 4.54
C GLU A 52 12.33 11.73 3.06
N GLU A 53 13.53 11.35 2.58
CA GLU A 53 13.69 10.87 1.21
C GLU A 53 12.94 9.56 0.95
N ARG A 54 12.94 8.66 1.92
CA ARG A 54 12.20 7.41 1.84
C ARG A 54 10.71 7.68 1.76
N ALA A 55 10.17 8.51 2.64
CA ALA A 55 8.78 8.93 2.65
C ALA A 55 8.39 9.57 1.31
N ASN A 56 9.22 10.47 0.79
CA ASN A 56 8.99 11.13 -0.50
C ASN A 56 8.94 10.13 -1.67
N ARG A 57 9.85 9.16 -1.72
CA ARG A 57 9.88 8.13 -2.79
C ARG A 57 8.67 7.21 -2.72
N ILE A 58 8.29 6.76 -1.53
CA ILE A 58 7.13 5.89 -1.34
C ILE A 58 5.83 6.66 -1.67
N SER A 59 5.72 7.90 -1.21
CA SER A 59 4.63 8.79 -1.56
C SER A 59 4.50 8.99 -3.07
N ALA A 60 5.63 9.21 -3.77
CA ALA A 60 5.65 9.33 -5.23
C ALA A 60 5.15 8.05 -5.93
N LEU A 61 5.50 6.86 -5.41
CA LEU A 61 4.99 5.58 -5.92
C LEU A 61 3.46 5.52 -5.82
N PHE A 62 2.88 5.82 -4.67
CA PHE A 62 1.42 5.81 -4.48
C PHE A 62 0.72 6.89 -5.31
N LYS A 63 1.31 8.06 -5.47
CA LYS A 63 0.82 9.10 -6.40
C LYS A 63 0.85 8.60 -7.86
N GLY A 64 1.87 7.85 -8.25
CA GLY A 64 1.91 7.19 -9.55
C GLY A 64 0.80 6.15 -9.72
N MET A 65 0.51 5.35 -8.68
CA MET A 65 -0.62 4.40 -8.69
C MET A 65 -1.97 5.11 -8.78
N ALA A 66 -2.12 6.29 -8.17
CA ALA A 66 -3.32 7.12 -8.28
C ALA A 66 -3.61 7.58 -9.72
N LEU A 67 -2.57 7.67 -10.54
CA LEU A 67 -2.64 8.14 -11.93
C LEU A 67 -2.50 6.99 -12.94
N LEU A 68 -2.62 5.75 -12.50
CA LEU A 68 -2.48 4.58 -13.37
C LEU A 68 -3.68 4.48 -14.31
N GLU A 69 -3.45 4.67 -15.60
CA GLU A 69 -4.48 4.66 -16.64
C GLU A 69 -4.27 3.58 -17.70
N GLY A 70 -3.05 3.13 -17.89
CA GLY A 70 -2.71 2.16 -18.91
C GLY A 70 -1.64 1.17 -18.46
N GLY A 71 -1.64 0.01 -19.10
CA GLY A 71 -0.68 -1.06 -18.86
C GLY A 71 0.43 -1.12 -19.93
N ALA A 72 1.35 -2.06 -19.74
CA ALA A 72 2.33 -2.41 -20.76
C ALA A 72 1.64 -2.95 -22.02
N LYS A 73 2.24 -2.74 -23.19
CA LYS A 73 1.72 -3.19 -24.49
C LYS A 73 0.41 -2.51 -24.92
N GLN A 74 0.25 -1.25 -24.65
CA GLN A 74 -0.94 -0.46 -25.08
C GLN A 74 -1.26 -0.59 -26.57
N ALA A 75 -0.27 -0.81 -27.43
CA ALA A 75 -0.48 -1.05 -28.86
C ALA A 75 -1.26 -2.35 -29.17
N LEU A 76 -1.30 -3.30 -28.25
CA LEU A 76 -2.00 -4.57 -28.39
C LEU A 76 -3.23 -4.70 -27.47
N HIS A 77 -3.20 -4.04 -26.34
CA HIS A 77 -4.24 -4.11 -25.30
C HIS A 77 -4.63 -2.70 -24.87
N TYR A 78 -5.61 -2.14 -25.57
CA TYR A 78 -6.21 -0.85 -25.24
C TYR A 78 -7.23 -1.03 -24.09
N THR A 79 -6.71 -1.38 -22.92
CA THR A 79 -7.56 -1.62 -21.74
C THR A 79 -7.21 -0.60 -20.69
N ASP A 80 -8.22 0.11 -20.19
CA ASP A 80 -8.09 0.88 -18.97
C ASP A 80 -7.82 -0.07 -17.80
N VAL A 81 -6.73 0.19 -17.08
CA VAL A 81 -6.33 -0.55 -15.91
C VAL A 81 -6.49 0.25 -14.61
N SER A 82 -7.15 1.40 -14.70
CA SER A 82 -7.49 2.20 -13.52
C SER A 82 -8.27 1.35 -12.52
N PRO A 83 -7.88 1.32 -11.27
CA PRO A 83 -8.61 0.55 -10.28
C PRO A 83 -9.98 1.19 -10.00
N VAL A 84 -11.05 0.41 -10.07
CA VAL A 84 -12.41 0.84 -9.74
C VAL A 84 -12.74 0.63 -8.27
N VAL A 85 -12.07 -0.32 -7.61
CA VAL A 85 -12.15 -0.57 -6.18
C VAL A 85 -10.75 -0.83 -5.64
N THR A 86 -10.39 -0.16 -4.56
CA THR A 86 -9.12 -0.37 -3.84
C THR A 86 -9.36 -0.48 -2.33
N LEU A 87 -8.59 -1.33 -1.66
CA LEU A 87 -8.50 -1.37 -0.20
C LEU A 87 -7.02 -1.36 0.16
N GLN A 88 -6.63 -0.42 1.02
CA GLN A 88 -5.24 -0.18 1.38
C GLN A 88 -5.15 0.12 2.86
N ALA A 89 -4.13 -0.38 3.52
CA ALA A 89 -3.77 -0.01 4.89
C ALA A 89 -2.27 -0.20 5.10
N VAL A 90 -1.71 0.54 6.03
CA VAL A 90 -0.38 0.27 6.56
C VAL A 90 -0.53 -0.68 7.74
N THR A 91 0.23 -1.76 7.72
CA THR A 91 0.14 -2.81 8.73
C THR A 91 1.50 -3.20 9.26
N ARG A 92 1.54 -3.67 10.49
CA ARG A 92 2.69 -4.38 11.03
C ARG A 92 2.68 -5.81 10.48
N GLY A 93 3.79 -6.24 9.89
CA GLY A 93 3.89 -7.56 9.26
C GLY A 93 3.56 -7.56 7.77
N GLY A 94 3.74 -8.69 7.12
CA GLY A 94 3.72 -8.84 5.66
C GLY A 94 2.47 -9.48 5.07
N ASN A 95 1.41 -9.70 5.85
CA ASN A 95 0.21 -10.38 5.37
C ASN A 95 -0.72 -9.42 4.62
N ASN A 96 -1.31 -9.88 3.51
CA ASN A 96 -2.37 -9.14 2.83
C ASN A 96 -3.71 -9.41 3.52
N LEU A 97 -4.20 -8.44 4.28
CA LEU A 97 -5.43 -8.56 5.08
C LEU A 97 -6.70 -8.64 4.23
N PHE A 98 -6.68 -8.05 3.04
CA PHE A 98 -7.89 -7.86 2.21
C PHE A 98 -8.02 -8.88 1.08
N GLY A 99 -7.23 -9.96 1.12
CA GLY A 99 -7.21 -10.99 0.08
C GLY A 99 -8.57 -11.62 -0.22
N HIS A 100 -9.43 -11.73 0.77
CA HIS A 100 -10.75 -12.38 0.67
C HIS A 100 -11.94 -11.41 0.72
N VAL A 101 -11.69 -10.09 0.79
CA VAL A 101 -12.74 -9.07 0.92
C VAL A 101 -13.48 -8.85 -0.39
N ILE A 102 -12.77 -8.83 -1.51
CA ILE A 102 -13.39 -8.73 -2.85
C ILE A 102 -13.31 -10.09 -3.53
N ILE A 103 -14.46 -10.71 -3.75
CA ILE A 103 -14.62 -12.03 -4.37
C ILE A 103 -15.47 -11.92 -5.63
N ALA A 104 -15.52 -12.98 -6.42
CA ALA A 104 -16.46 -13.11 -7.52
C ALA A 104 -17.76 -13.77 -7.01
N ASN A 105 -18.91 -13.23 -7.40
CA ASN A 105 -20.20 -13.88 -7.18
C ASN A 105 -20.42 -15.03 -8.21
N SER A 106 -21.56 -15.70 -8.14
CA SER A 106 -21.91 -16.83 -9.05
C SER A 106 -21.98 -16.43 -10.54
N LYS A 107 -22.09 -15.12 -10.83
CA LYS A 107 -22.08 -14.57 -12.21
C LYS A 107 -20.70 -14.06 -12.63
N GLY A 108 -19.66 -14.25 -11.80
CA GLY A 108 -18.32 -13.76 -12.05
C GLY A 108 -18.14 -12.25 -11.81
N GLN A 109 -19.12 -11.56 -11.24
CA GLN A 109 -19.05 -10.14 -10.95
C GLN A 109 -18.39 -9.92 -9.58
N PRO A 110 -17.64 -8.82 -9.38
CA PRO A 110 -17.08 -8.47 -8.08
C PRO A 110 -18.18 -8.28 -7.03
N GLN A 111 -17.93 -8.79 -5.84
CA GLN A 111 -18.81 -8.67 -4.68
C GLN A 111 -17.97 -8.42 -3.44
N ILE A 112 -18.45 -7.56 -2.53
CA ILE A 112 -17.82 -7.38 -1.23
C ILE A 112 -18.27 -8.48 -0.26
N HIS A 113 -17.30 -9.09 0.43
CA HIS A 113 -17.53 -10.06 1.50
C HIS A 113 -17.31 -9.37 2.84
N LEU A 114 -18.40 -8.77 3.38
CA LEU A 114 -18.32 -7.97 4.61
C LEU A 114 -17.84 -8.76 5.82
N ASP A 115 -18.23 -10.03 5.92
CA ASP A 115 -17.80 -10.85 7.06
C ASP A 115 -16.29 -11.12 7.01
N ALA A 116 -15.71 -11.30 5.81
CA ALA A 116 -14.26 -11.38 5.66
C ALA A 116 -13.56 -10.06 6.00
N LEU A 117 -14.16 -8.92 5.67
CA LEU A 117 -13.65 -7.60 6.06
C LEU A 117 -13.68 -7.45 7.59
N ARG A 118 -14.81 -7.76 8.22
CA ARG A 118 -14.96 -7.71 9.68
C ARG A 118 -13.94 -8.58 10.40
N GLU A 119 -13.81 -9.83 9.94
CA GLU A 119 -12.86 -10.77 10.53
C GLU A 119 -11.42 -10.26 10.38
N ALA A 120 -11.02 -9.81 9.18
CA ALA A 120 -9.69 -9.27 8.93
C ALA A 120 -9.39 -8.07 9.84
N LEU A 121 -10.31 -7.10 9.93
CA LEU A 121 -10.14 -5.92 10.77
C LEU A 121 -10.10 -6.26 12.27
N LYS A 122 -10.93 -7.20 12.71
CA LYS A 122 -10.97 -7.63 14.11
C LYS A 122 -9.71 -8.39 14.52
N VAL A 123 -9.28 -9.35 13.71
CA VAL A 123 -8.11 -10.20 14.01
C VAL A 123 -6.82 -9.39 13.97
N HIS A 124 -6.71 -8.45 13.05
CA HIS A 124 -5.50 -7.65 12.84
C HIS A 124 -5.60 -6.23 13.39
N LYS A 125 -6.51 -5.98 14.34
CA LYS A 125 -6.73 -4.65 14.91
C LYS A 125 -5.44 -4.01 15.43
N ASP A 126 -4.63 -4.78 16.14
CA ASP A 126 -3.39 -4.31 16.75
C ASP A 126 -2.23 -4.18 15.75
N ASP A 127 -2.39 -4.77 14.56
CA ASP A 127 -1.42 -4.69 13.46
C ASP A 127 -1.72 -3.51 12.52
N LEU A 128 -2.92 -2.95 12.55
CA LEU A 128 -3.30 -1.79 11.73
C LEU A 128 -2.61 -0.53 12.27
N LEU A 129 -1.71 0.03 11.48
CA LEU A 129 -0.99 1.27 11.81
C LEU A 129 -1.67 2.51 11.23
N SER A 130 -2.46 2.34 10.17
CA SER A 130 -3.19 3.44 9.53
C SER A 130 -4.69 3.24 9.58
N GLU A 131 -5.42 4.23 9.08
CA GLU A 131 -6.79 4.08 8.61
C GLU A 131 -6.85 3.09 7.44
N VAL A 132 -8.03 2.56 7.14
CA VAL A 132 -8.27 1.75 5.95
C VAL A 132 -8.75 2.67 4.84
N TYR A 133 -7.89 2.90 3.85
CA TYR A 133 -8.20 3.72 2.68
C TYR A 133 -8.97 2.88 1.67
N VAL A 134 -10.22 3.19 1.47
CA VAL A 134 -11.09 2.50 0.52
C VAL A 134 -11.37 3.42 -0.67
N GLY A 135 -10.96 2.98 -1.84
CA GLY A 135 -11.32 3.65 -3.09
C GLY A 135 -12.48 2.93 -3.75
N TRP A 136 -13.52 3.67 -4.14
CA TRP A 136 -14.66 3.11 -4.87
C TRP A 136 -15.22 4.13 -5.86
N VAL A 137 -15.25 3.78 -7.15
CA VAL A 137 -15.81 4.64 -8.19
C VAL A 137 -17.32 4.69 -8.07
N THR A 138 -17.90 5.89 -8.02
CA THR A 138 -19.36 6.09 -8.02
C THR A 138 -19.97 5.59 -9.33
N GLY A 139 -21.09 4.90 -9.25
CA GLY A 139 -21.73 4.26 -10.41
C GLY A 139 -21.24 2.85 -10.71
N TYR A 140 -20.22 2.37 -10.00
CA TYR A 140 -19.74 1.01 -10.15
C TYR A 140 -20.20 0.14 -8.98
N LEU A 141 -21.14 -0.78 -9.22
CA LEU A 141 -21.69 -1.71 -8.21
C LEU A 141 -22.15 -0.98 -6.94
N ASP A 142 -22.98 0.05 -7.09
CA ASP A 142 -23.41 0.93 -5.99
C ASP A 142 -24.12 0.17 -4.86
N ASP A 143 -24.82 -0.93 -5.15
CA ASP A 143 -25.42 -1.79 -4.12
C ASP A 143 -24.36 -2.44 -3.21
N GLU A 144 -23.20 -2.81 -3.77
CA GLU A 144 -22.09 -3.37 -3.00
C GLU A 144 -21.38 -2.27 -2.20
N ARG A 145 -21.24 -1.08 -2.78
CA ARG A 145 -20.71 0.10 -2.09
C ARG A 145 -21.59 0.47 -0.90
N ALA A 146 -22.92 0.50 -1.09
CA ALA A 146 -23.85 0.85 -0.02
C ALA A 146 -23.73 -0.08 1.22
N LYS A 147 -23.40 -1.37 0.99
CA LYS A 147 -23.13 -2.31 2.12
C LYS A 147 -21.88 -1.89 2.89
N LEU A 148 -20.83 -1.44 2.20
CA LEU A 148 -19.59 -0.98 2.81
C LEU A 148 -19.79 0.35 3.56
N ASP A 149 -20.52 1.30 2.96
CA ASP A 149 -20.88 2.58 3.59
C ASP A 149 -21.68 2.33 4.88
N ALA A 150 -22.68 1.45 4.84
CA ALA A 150 -23.46 1.07 6.01
C ALA A 150 -22.60 0.40 7.11
N PHE A 151 -21.61 -0.41 6.72
CA PHE A 151 -20.67 -0.99 7.67
C PHE A 151 -19.78 0.09 8.28
N ALA A 152 -19.21 0.99 7.48
CA ALA A 152 -18.35 2.07 7.95
C ALA A 152 -19.08 2.98 8.97
N ASP A 153 -20.38 3.24 8.74
CA ASP A 153 -21.22 4.03 9.63
C ASP A 153 -21.70 3.29 10.90
N SER A 154 -21.56 1.98 10.93
CA SER A 154 -21.94 1.18 12.09
C SER A 154 -21.04 1.45 13.30
N GLU A 155 -21.51 1.12 14.51
CA GLU A 155 -20.71 1.21 15.74
C GLU A 155 -19.41 0.37 15.62
N GLU A 156 -19.49 -0.81 15.01
CA GLU A 156 -18.37 -1.69 14.77
C GLU A 156 -17.38 -1.07 13.75
N GLY A 157 -17.89 -0.58 12.62
CA GLY A 157 -17.07 -0.06 11.53
C GLY A 157 -16.28 1.21 11.90
N ARG A 158 -16.90 2.08 12.71
CA ARG A 158 -16.27 3.34 13.17
C ARG A 158 -14.97 3.11 13.96
N GLN A 159 -14.82 1.94 14.58
CA GLN A 159 -13.60 1.60 15.33
C GLN A 159 -12.37 1.44 14.42
N TYR A 160 -12.59 1.14 13.13
CA TYR A 160 -11.54 0.84 12.16
C TYR A 160 -11.20 2.01 11.23
N ARG A 161 -11.91 3.14 11.37
CA ARG A 161 -11.67 4.37 10.59
C ARG A 161 -11.56 4.09 9.08
N LEU A 162 -12.62 3.54 8.49
CA LEU A 162 -12.68 3.36 7.04
C LEU A 162 -12.88 4.72 6.36
N GLN A 163 -11.91 5.11 5.54
CA GLN A 163 -12.00 6.31 4.71
C GLN A 163 -12.42 5.92 3.30
N ILE A 164 -13.68 6.19 2.94
CA ILE A 164 -14.23 5.81 1.63
C ILE A 164 -14.23 7.02 0.71
N SER A 165 -13.55 6.91 -0.43
CA SER A 165 -13.40 7.98 -1.41
C SER A 165 -13.25 7.42 -2.83
N HIS A 166 -12.92 8.25 -3.82
CA HIS A 166 -12.52 7.78 -5.13
C HIS A 166 -11.15 7.05 -5.03
N PRO A 167 -10.86 5.99 -5.83
CA PRO A 167 -9.58 5.27 -5.78
C PRO A 167 -8.35 6.17 -5.90
N ARG A 168 -8.41 7.19 -6.75
CA ARG A 168 -7.35 8.19 -6.88
C ARG A 168 -7.10 8.95 -5.58
N GLU A 169 -8.16 9.37 -4.91
CA GLU A 169 -8.08 10.08 -3.62
C GLU A 169 -7.56 9.16 -2.51
N ALA A 170 -8.01 7.91 -2.47
CA ALA A 170 -7.54 6.93 -1.50
C ALA A 170 -6.01 6.73 -1.58
N PHE A 171 -5.45 6.60 -2.79
CA PHE A 171 -4.00 6.56 -2.99
C PHE A 171 -3.31 7.86 -2.60
N GLN A 172 -3.90 9.02 -2.92
CA GLN A 172 -3.33 10.32 -2.56
C GLN A 172 -3.32 10.55 -1.06
N CYS A 173 -4.40 10.20 -0.35
CA CYS A 173 -4.46 10.30 1.11
C CYS A 173 -3.37 9.45 1.76
N LEU A 174 -3.23 8.18 1.37
CA LEU A 174 -2.16 7.32 1.85
C LEU A 174 -0.77 7.91 1.54
N ALA A 175 -0.57 8.44 0.33
CA ALA A 175 0.70 9.06 -0.07
C ALA A 175 1.06 10.30 0.76
N GLU A 176 0.06 11.06 1.19
CA GLU A 176 0.25 12.24 2.03
C GLU A 176 0.48 11.85 3.50
N ASP A 177 -0.27 10.87 3.99
CA ASP A 177 -0.12 10.36 5.35
C ASP A 177 1.26 9.74 5.60
N LEU A 178 1.86 9.09 4.60
CA LEU A 178 3.23 8.57 4.65
C LEU A 178 4.30 9.64 4.88
N LYS A 179 3.98 10.90 4.62
CA LYS A 179 4.91 12.03 4.82
C LYS A 179 4.71 12.76 6.12
N LYS A 180 3.64 12.46 6.87
CA LYS A 180 3.36 13.12 8.14
C LYS A 180 4.36 12.67 9.20
N PRO A 181 4.91 13.61 10.00
CA PRO A 181 5.89 13.29 11.05
C PRO A 181 5.37 12.27 12.06
N GLU A 182 4.08 12.33 12.41
CA GLU A 182 3.43 11.39 13.33
C GLU A 182 3.41 9.95 12.82
N ASN A 183 3.53 9.74 11.51
CA ASN A 183 3.52 8.44 10.84
C ASN A 183 4.94 7.92 10.50
N ALA A 184 5.98 8.60 10.99
CA ALA A 184 7.37 8.22 10.73
C ALA A 184 7.66 6.75 11.09
N SER A 185 7.04 6.24 12.16
CA SER A 185 7.17 4.85 12.61
C SER A 185 6.64 3.81 11.61
N TRP A 186 5.85 4.20 10.61
CA TRP A 186 5.42 3.26 9.55
C TRP A 186 6.57 2.81 8.65
N LEU A 187 7.65 3.60 8.61
CA LEU A 187 8.83 3.33 7.80
C LEU A 187 9.97 2.67 8.60
N GLU A 188 9.79 2.47 9.89
CA GLU A 188 10.75 1.85 10.82
C GLU A 188 10.35 0.41 11.17
#